data_d7ceb81b4fb442e23d135785d30f5778
#
_entry.id   d7ceb81b4fb442e23d135785d30f5778
#
_cell.length_a   1.000
_cell.length_b   1.000
_cell.length_c   1.000
_cell.angle_alpha   90.00
_cell.angle_beta   90.00
_cell.angle_gamma   90.00
#
_symmetry.space_group_name_H-M   'P 1'
#
loop_
_entity.id
_entity.type
_entity.pdbx_description
1 polymer ?
#
loop_
_entity_poly.entity_id
_entity_poly.type
_entity_poly.pdbx_seq_one_letter_code
_entity_poly.pdbx_strand_id
1 'polypeptide(L)'
;MTRKLLPLFVIALSLQACTTSQMVATKPEPAKSSVVIEPEELARSLASSQAPSRAGSKLESRPILLDARKLEDYGPAHAAGAQRVDMSDWTRASREGDGPKQGLRNVDAWSVRIGALGIDEDSTVIVYDEGGMTSAARAWFILRECGVRDVRVVNGGWAQLCPALDPRLVQTRSPDEFVPTRFAAREPSDVVTREELKRISLDRTRAIIDVRTADEYKAGEDKGRRSGHVPGAASVPHKQMIAESGRLRSPEEIRALFAGGGTEPDRPAVVYCQSGGRAAFAALAAEHAGLHDVSVYYMSMGEWSADPSCPME
;
A
#
# COMPACT_ATOMS: atom_id res chain seq x y z
N MET A 1 -55.90 75.56 -28.21
CA MET A 1 -55.26 74.70 -29.20
C MET A 1 -54.27 73.84 -28.47
N THR A 2 -54.70 72.69 -28.05
CA THR A 2 -53.90 71.76 -27.22
C THR A 2 -53.63 70.51 -28.03
N ARG A 3 -52.37 70.32 -28.43
CA ARG A 3 -51.88 69.12 -29.10
C ARG A 3 -51.50 68.02 -28.04
N LYS A 4 -52.24 66.90 -28.11
CA LYS A 4 -51.99 65.70 -27.34
C LYS A 4 -50.80 64.93 -27.97
N LEU A 5 -49.75 64.68 -27.19
CA LEU A 5 -48.71 63.77 -27.54
C LEU A 5 -49.06 62.34 -27.08
N LEU A 6 -48.98 61.38 -28.00
CA LEU A 6 -49.15 59.95 -27.75
C LEU A 6 -47.76 59.39 -27.27
N PRO A 7 -47.68 58.48 -26.28
CA PRO A 7 -46.45 57.83 -25.95
C PRO A 7 -46.20 56.62 -26.84
N LEU A 8 -44.94 56.53 -27.34
CA LEU A 8 -44.42 55.40 -28.07
C LEU A 8 -44.11 54.26 -27.08
N PHE A 9 -44.76 53.10 -27.25
CA PHE A 9 -44.37 51.86 -26.55
C PHE A 9 -43.20 51.22 -27.29
N VAL A 10 -42.05 51.18 -26.64
CA VAL A 10 -40.89 50.38 -27.07
C VAL A 10 -41.04 48.99 -26.50
N ILE A 11 -41.31 47.99 -27.36
CA ILE A 11 -41.29 46.57 -26.98
C ILE A 11 -39.82 46.09 -26.99
N ALA A 12 -39.26 45.87 -25.82
CA ALA A 12 -37.97 45.24 -25.68
C ALA A 12 -38.13 43.72 -25.83
N LEU A 13 -37.64 43.16 -26.93
CA LEU A 13 -37.51 41.71 -27.13
C LEU A 13 -36.30 41.20 -26.35
N SER A 14 -36.53 40.53 -25.23
CA SER A 14 -35.48 39.82 -24.50
C SER A 14 -35.16 38.49 -25.19
N LEU A 15 -34.00 38.40 -25.88
CA LEU A 15 -33.46 37.15 -26.30
C LEU A 15 -32.86 36.41 -25.07
N GLN A 16 -33.56 35.38 -24.60
CA GLN A 16 -32.98 34.41 -23.68
C GLN A 16 -32.06 33.49 -24.46
N ALA A 17 -30.76 33.71 -24.29
CA ALA A 17 -29.72 32.75 -24.72
C ALA A 17 -29.79 31.50 -23.85
N CYS A 18 -30.26 30.40 -24.41
CA CYS A 18 -30.25 29.08 -23.80
C CYS A 18 -28.79 28.56 -23.89
N THR A 19 -28.00 28.75 -22.83
CA THR A 19 -26.67 28.13 -22.71
C THR A 19 -26.88 26.66 -22.36
N THR A 20 -26.84 25.80 -23.36
CA THR A 20 -26.67 24.37 -23.20
C THR A 20 -25.28 24.14 -22.64
N SER A 21 -25.19 23.93 -21.31
CA SER A 21 -23.99 23.43 -20.65
C SER A 21 -23.75 22.01 -21.18
N GLN A 22 -22.79 21.84 -22.09
CA GLN A 22 -22.28 20.53 -22.46
C GLN A 22 -21.58 19.97 -21.23
N MET A 23 -22.21 19.01 -20.57
CA MET A 23 -21.52 18.12 -19.62
C MET A 23 -20.42 17.39 -20.40
N VAL A 24 -19.17 17.84 -20.22
CA VAL A 24 -18.00 17.08 -20.65
C VAL A 24 -18.04 15.78 -19.86
N ALA A 25 -18.39 14.68 -20.53
CA ALA A 25 -18.30 13.36 -19.96
C ALA A 25 -16.80 13.11 -19.65
N THR A 26 -16.43 13.23 -18.39
CA THR A 26 -15.11 12.79 -17.93
C THR A 26 -15.04 11.30 -18.18
N LYS A 27 -14.07 10.90 -19.00
CA LYS A 27 -13.73 9.49 -19.23
C LYS A 27 -13.56 8.85 -17.84
N PRO A 28 -14.25 7.74 -17.51
CA PRO A 28 -14.08 7.11 -16.21
C PRO A 28 -12.60 6.80 -16.04
N GLU A 29 -12.02 7.29 -14.96
CA GLU A 29 -10.67 6.90 -14.56
C GLU A 29 -10.65 5.36 -14.47
N PRO A 30 -9.64 4.67 -15.03
CA PRO A 30 -9.59 3.23 -14.95
C PRO A 30 -9.66 2.85 -13.46
N ALA A 31 -10.62 1.99 -13.10
CA ALA A 31 -10.78 1.51 -11.74
C ALA A 31 -9.40 1.08 -11.23
N LYS A 32 -8.90 1.71 -10.15
CA LYS A 32 -7.62 1.33 -9.55
C LYS A 32 -7.67 -0.16 -9.31
N SER A 33 -6.71 -0.91 -9.84
CA SER A 33 -6.61 -2.34 -9.61
C SER A 33 -6.54 -2.58 -8.09
N SER A 34 -7.27 -3.57 -7.58
CA SER A 34 -7.23 -3.92 -6.16
C SER A 34 -5.77 -4.18 -5.75
N VAL A 35 -5.33 -3.59 -4.63
CA VAL A 35 -3.98 -3.84 -4.07
C VAL A 35 -3.84 -5.23 -3.45
N VAL A 36 -4.93 -5.96 -3.40
CA VAL A 36 -5.01 -7.33 -2.90
C VAL A 36 -5.57 -8.23 -3.98
N ILE A 37 -5.01 -9.43 -4.13
CA ILE A 37 -5.50 -10.48 -5.04
C ILE A 37 -5.94 -11.69 -4.22
N GLU A 38 -7.10 -12.24 -4.57
CA GLU A 38 -7.58 -13.46 -3.94
C GLU A 38 -6.76 -14.69 -4.40
N PRO A 39 -6.44 -15.62 -3.46
CA PRO A 39 -5.66 -16.82 -3.78
C PRO A 39 -6.21 -17.62 -4.96
N GLU A 40 -7.53 -17.76 -5.02
CA GLU A 40 -8.23 -18.51 -6.07
C GLU A 40 -8.15 -17.82 -7.45
N GLU A 41 -8.12 -16.49 -7.46
CA GLU A 41 -7.92 -15.70 -8.67
C GLU A 41 -6.50 -15.86 -9.21
N LEU A 42 -5.51 -15.75 -8.33
CA LEU A 42 -4.11 -15.98 -8.70
C LEU A 42 -3.89 -17.41 -9.21
N ALA A 43 -4.42 -18.41 -8.50
CA ALA A 43 -4.29 -19.81 -8.90
C ALA A 43 -4.85 -20.08 -10.30
N ARG A 44 -6.01 -19.51 -10.63
CA ARG A 44 -6.61 -19.60 -11.99
C ARG A 44 -5.73 -18.91 -13.03
N SER A 45 -5.20 -17.72 -12.72
CA SER A 45 -4.30 -16.99 -13.62
C SER A 45 -3.03 -17.80 -13.92
N LEU A 46 -2.42 -18.39 -12.92
CA LEU A 46 -1.22 -19.22 -13.07
C LEU A 46 -1.48 -20.48 -13.87
N ALA A 47 -2.61 -21.15 -13.67
CA ALA A 47 -3.01 -22.33 -14.41
C ALA A 47 -3.25 -22.02 -15.91
N SER A 48 -3.90 -20.88 -16.21
CA SER A 48 -4.15 -20.47 -17.59
C SER A 48 -2.89 -20.08 -18.35
N SER A 49 -1.89 -19.55 -17.66
CA SER A 49 -0.60 -19.15 -18.23
C SER A 49 0.29 -20.34 -18.65
N GLN A 50 -0.02 -21.57 -18.21
CA GLN A 50 0.67 -22.79 -18.63
C GLN A 50 0.02 -23.45 -19.85
N ALA A 51 -1.19 -23.05 -20.24
CA ALA A 51 -1.83 -23.55 -21.44
C ALA A 51 -1.07 -23.05 -22.69
N PRO A 52 -0.90 -23.90 -23.73
CA PRO A 52 -0.25 -23.46 -24.96
C PRO A 52 -1.02 -22.26 -25.54
N SER A 53 -0.33 -21.14 -25.72
CA SER A 53 -0.90 -19.92 -26.27
C SER A 53 -1.51 -20.18 -27.64
N ARG A 54 -2.80 -19.88 -27.79
CA ARG A 54 -3.42 -19.84 -29.14
C ARG A 54 -2.71 -18.76 -29.95
N ALA A 55 -2.21 -19.13 -31.12
CA ALA A 55 -1.58 -18.18 -32.03
C ALA A 55 -2.52 -16.98 -32.26
N GLY A 56 -2.05 -15.77 -31.89
CA GLY A 56 -2.78 -14.51 -32.08
C GLY A 56 -3.36 -13.87 -30.80
N SER A 57 -3.28 -14.49 -29.62
CA SER A 57 -3.57 -13.79 -28.37
C SER A 57 -2.40 -12.87 -28.01
N LYS A 58 -2.70 -11.60 -27.70
CA LYS A 58 -1.74 -10.67 -27.09
C LYS A 58 -1.27 -11.34 -25.80
N LEU A 59 0.03 -11.65 -25.70
CA LEU A 59 0.62 -12.19 -24.50
C LEU A 59 0.43 -11.14 -23.40
N GLU A 60 -0.56 -11.33 -22.52
CA GLU A 60 -0.59 -10.57 -21.27
C GLU A 60 0.70 -10.96 -20.54
N SER A 61 1.51 -9.97 -20.19
CA SER A 61 2.77 -10.20 -19.50
C SER A 61 2.48 -10.96 -18.20
N ARG A 62 3.16 -12.09 -18.01
CA ARG A 62 3.02 -12.90 -16.79
C ARG A 62 3.37 -12.01 -15.58
N PRO A 63 2.58 -12.04 -14.50
CA PRO A 63 2.95 -11.32 -13.30
C PRO A 63 4.26 -11.88 -12.72
N ILE A 64 5.09 -11.00 -12.19
CA ILE A 64 6.28 -11.36 -11.43
C ILE A 64 5.80 -11.74 -10.03
N LEU A 65 6.06 -12.99 -9.62
CA LEU A 65 5.71 -13.47 -8.29
C LEU A 65 6.89 -13.30 -7.35
N LEU A 66 6.66 -12.68 -6.20
CA LEU A 66 7.65 -12.52 -5.14
C LEU A 66 7.21 -13.28 -3.89
N ASP A 67 8.07 -14.14 -3.40
CA ASP A 67 7.92 -14.84 -2.12
C ASP A 67 8.71 -14.12 -1.04
N ALA A 68 8.01 -13.48 -0.11
CA ALA A 68 8.57 -12.71 1.00
C ALA A 68 8.80 -13.57 2.26
N ARG A 69 8.73 -14.90 2.16
CA ARG A 69 9.00 -15.82 3.26
C ARG A 69 10.49 -16.02 3.49
N LYS A 70 10.81 -16.67 4.58
CA LYS A 70 12.18 -17.07 4.88
C LYS A 70 12.65 -18.17 3.92
N LEU A 71 13.98 -18.35 3.81
CA LEU A 71 14.56 -19.36 2.94
C LEU A 71 14.11 -20.79 3.32
N GLU A 72 14.00 -21.04 4.64
CA GLU A 72 13.55 -22.32 5.19
C GLU A 72 12.11 -22.70 4.81
N ASP A 73 11.26 -21.71 4.56
CA ASP A 73 9.86 -21.91 4.16
C ASP A 73 9.69 -21.93 2.63
N TYR A 74 10.51 -21.15 1.92
CA TYR A 74 10.51 -21.10 0.46
C TYR A 74 11.06 -22.39 -0.17
N GLY A 75 12.19 -22.90 0.35
CA GLY A 75 12.89 -24.04 -0.23
C GLY A 75 12.04 -25.30 -0.39
N PRO A 76 11.28 -25.73 0.65
CA PRO A 76 10.44 -26.91 0.57
C PRO A 76 9.25 -26.81 -0.38
N ALA A 77 8.64 -25.64 -0.53
CA ALA A 77 7.51 -25.42 -1.41
C ALA A 77 7.25 -23.95 -1.67
N HIS A 78 7.07 -23.54 -2.93
CA HIS A 78 6.68 -22.18 -3.35
C HIS A 78 5.84 -22.23 -4.64
N ALA A 79 5.20 -21.12 -5.00
CA ALA A 79 4.44 -21.01 -6.24
C ALA A 79 5.37 -21.05 -7.45
N ALA A 80 4.96 -21.75 -8.49
CA ALA A 80 5.76 -21.91 -9.72
C ALA A 80 6.16 -20.55 -10.30
N GLY A 81 7.46 -20.35 -10.45
CA GLY A 81 8.06 -19.12 -10.98
C GLY A 81 8.18 -17.98 -9.95
N ALA A 82 7.86 -18.23 -8.68
CA ALA A 82 8.07 -17.21 -7.65
C ALA A 82 9.56 -17.05 -7.30
N GLN A 83 10.01 -15.78 -7.21
CA GLN A 83 11.32 -15.41 -6.71
C GLN A 83 11.26 -15.12 -5.22
N ARG A 84 12.23 -15.61 -4.46
CA ARG A 84 12.33 -15.22 -3.06
C ARG A 84 12.96 -13.84 -2.90
N VAL A 85 12.34 -13.01 -2.11
CA VAL A 85 12.90 -11.73 -1.66
C VAL A 85 13.38 -11.87 -0.23
N ASP A 86 14.65 -11.51 0.02
CA ASP A 86 15.17 -11.48 1.39
C ASP A 86 14.64 -10.26 2.16
N MET A 87 13.55 -10.48 2.89
CA MET A 87 12.92 -9.41 3.66
C MET A 87 13.79 -8.89 4.81
N SER A 88 14.79 -9.64 5.26
CA SER A 88 15.77 -9.14 6.24
C SER A 88 16.68 -8.11 5.61
N ASP A 89 17.21 -8.38 4.40
CA ASP A 89 17.99 -7.41 3.62
C ASP A 89 17.16 -6.19 3.23
N TRP A 90 15.95 -6.39 2.71
CA TRP A 90 15.08 -5.28 2.33
C TRP A 90 14.69 -4.40 3.53
N THR A 91 14.40 -5.01 4.69
CA THR A 91 14.11 -4.28 5.93
C THR A 91 15.31 -3.45 6.36
N ARG A 92 16.50 -4.04 6.32
CA ARG A 92 17.75 -3.35 6.64
C ARG A 92 17.96 -2.19 5.66
N ALA A 93 17.98 -2.45 4.36
CA ALA A 93 18.22 -1.45 3.31
C ALA A 93 17.21 -0.30 3.36
N SER A 94 15.95 -0.56 3.70
CA SER A 94 14.90 0.47 3.78
C SER A 94 15.00 1.39 5.02
N ARG A 95 15.91 1.09 5.95
CA ARG A 95 16.06 1.81 7.23
C ARG A 95 17.48 2.31 7.48
N GLU A 96 18.49 1.77 6.81
CA GLU A 96 19.90 2.11 6.99
C GLU A 96 20.28 3.42 6.33
N GLY A 97 21.31 4.05 6.89
CA GLY A 97 21.96 5.24 6.36
C GLY A 97 21.64 6.50 7.17
N ASP A 98 22.49 7.48 6.97
CA ASP A 98 22.35 8.83 7.56
C ASP A 98 22.17 9.86 6.45
N GLY A 99 21.29 10.85 6.70
CA GLY A 99 21.10 11.98 5.80
C GLY A 99 19.99 11.82 4.75
N PRO A 100 19.95 12.71 3.75
CA PRO A 100 18.80 12.85 2.85
C PRO A 100 18.56 11.68 1.88
N LYS A 101 19.57 10.83 1.65
CA LYS A 101 19.48 9.67 0.74
C LYS A 101 19.45 8.33 1.50
N GLN A 102 18.95 8.32 2.72
CA GLN A 102 18.90 7.09 3.53
C GLN A 102 17.66 6.23 3.27
N GLY A 103 17.77 4.96 3.52
CA GLY A 103 16.68 4.01 3.53
C GLY A 103 15.91 4.00 2.20
N LEU A 104 14.62 4.27 2.23
CA LEU A 104 13.78 4.32 1.04
C LEU A 104 14.14 5.46 0.07
N ARG A 105 14.83 6.51 0.53
CA ARG A 105 15.28 7.63 -0.30
C ARG A 105 16.57 7.35 -1.08
N ASN A 106 17.17 6.17 -0.90
CA ASN A 106 18.31 5.72 -1.70
C ASN A 106 17.82 5.13 -3.03
N VAL A 107 17.31 6.00 -3.90
CA VAL A 107 16.70 5.62 -5.19
C VAL A 107 17.65 4.82 -6.09
N ASP A 108 18.95 5.11 -6.07
CA ASP A 108 19.94 4.39 -6.87
C ASP A 108 20.05 2.92 -6.42
N ALA A 109 20.14 2.69 -5.10
CA ALA A 109 20.18 1.35 -4.55
C ALA A 109 18.89 0.56 -4.78
N TRP A 110 17.73 1.20 -4.70
CA TRP A 110 16.45 0.57 -4.99
C TRP A 110 16.26 0.30 -6.48
N SER A 111 16.74 1.18 -7.36
CA SER A 111 16.74 0.94 -8.80
C SER A 111 17.46 -0.35 -9.15
N VAL A 112 18.65 -0.57 -8.58
CA VAL A 112 19.43 -1.79 -8.78
C VAL A 112 18.72 -3.02 -8.21
N ARG A 113 18.22 -2.94 -6.96
CA ARG A 113 17.54 -4.07 -6.30
C ARG A 113 16.29 -4.52 -7.03
N ILE A 114 15.46 -3.58 -7.45
CA ILE A 114 14.18 -3.85 -8.13
C ILE A 114 14.43 -4.35 -9.54
N GLY A 115 15.34 -3.70 -10.29
CA GLY A 115 15.71 -4.13 -11.62
C GLY A 115 16.33 -5.53 -11.68
N ALA A 116 17.08 -5.93 -10.63
CA ALA A 116 17.64 -7.28 -10.52
C ALA A 116 16.56 -8.40 -10.44
N LEU A 117 15.34 -8.05 -10.02
CA LEU A 117 14.21 -8.97 -10.02
C LEU A 117 13.47 -9.04 -11.38
N GLY A 118 13.98 -8.38 -12.41
CA GLY A 118 13.32 -8.29 -13.71
C GLY A 118 12.10 -7.35 -13.73
N ILE A 119 11.94 -6.50 -12.72
CA ILE A 119 10.82 -5.56 -12.59
C ILE A 119 11.15 -4.27 -13.33
N ASP A 120 10.21 -3.82 -14.15
CA ASP A 120 10.18 -2.50 -14.80
C ASP A 120 8.91 -1.72 -14.41
N GLU A 121 8.70 -0.57 -15.01
CA GLU A 121 7.58 0.33 -14.69
C GLU A 121 6.21 -0.26 -15.03
N ASP A 122 6.12 -1.15 -16.01
CA ASP A 122 4.88 -1.74 -16.52
C ASP A 122 4.63 -3.15 -15.97
N SER A 123 5.54 -3.64 -15.13
CA SER A 123 5.42 -4.97 -14.53
C SER A 123 4.26 -5.04 -13.55
N THR A 124 3.45 -6.10 -13.64
CA THR A 124 2.53 -6.53 -12.58
C THR A 124 3.30 -7.40 -11.60
N VAL A 125 3.36 -6.98 -10.34
CA VAL A 125 4.06 -7.71 -9.27
C VAL A 125 3.05 -8.23 -8.26
N ILE A 126 3.13 -9.50 -7.92
CA ILE A 126 2.29 -10.12 -6.88
C ILE A 126 3.20 -10.67 -5.79
N VAL A 127 2.96 -10.23 -4.56
CA VAL A 127 3.77 -10.60 -3.39
C VAL A 127 2.95 -11.44 -2.42
N TYR A 128 3.55 -12.48 -1.86
CA TYR A 128 2.97 -13.24 -0.76
C TYR A 128 4.00 -13.49 0.34
N ASP A 129 3.52 -13.70 1.55
CA ASP A 129 4.32 -14.18 2.68
C ASP A 129 3.68 -15.45 3.27
N GLU A 130 4.03 -15.81 4.50
CA GLU A 130 3.52 -17.02 5.16
C GLU A 130 1.99 -17.00 5.37
N GLY A 131 1.40 -15.83 5.65
CA GLY A 131 -0.04 -15.70 5.88
C GLY A 131 -0.46 -14.46 6.69
N GLY A 132 0.49 -13.86 7.42
CA GLY A 132 0.23 -12.63 8.18
C GLY A 132 0.25 -11.35 7.36
N MET A 133 0.58 -11.43 6.10
CA MET A 133 0.68 -10.36 5.11
C MET A 133 1.63 -9.20 5.49
N THR A 134 2.32 -9.26 6.63
CA THR A 134 3.15 -8.16 7.13
C THR A 134 4.44 -7.99 6.32
N SER A 135 5.08 -9.11 5.94
CA SER A 135 6.30 -9.11 5.11
C SER A 135 5.97 -8.77 3.66
N ALA A 136 4.89 -9.34 3.13
CA ALA A 136 4.39 -9.04 1.78
C ALA A 136 3.95 -7.58 1.65
N ALA A 137 3.25 -7.05 2.64
CA ALA A 137 2.84 -5.64 2.66
C ALA A 137 4.04 -4.68 2.79
N ARG A 138 5.11 -5.07 3.51
CA ARG A 138 6.34 -4.29 3.52
C ARG A 138 6.99 -4.24 2.13
N ALA A 139 7.07 -5.38 1.43
CA ALA A 139 7.59 -5.42 0.06
C ALA A 139 6.69 -4.61 -0.89
N TRP A 140 5.38 -4.76 -0.80
CA TRP A 140 4.39 -3.97 -1.52
C TRP A 140 4.60 -2.47 -1.32
N PHE A 141 4.75 -2.02 -0.08
CA PHE A 141 4.95 -0.61 0.25
C PHE A 141 6.25 -0.08 -0.36
N ILE A 142 7.36 -0.80 -0.19
CA ILE A 142 8.65 -0.42 -0.77
C ILE A 142 8.57 -0.30 -2.30
N LEU A 143 8.00 -1.29 -2.97
CA LEU A 143 7.86 -1.30 -4.43
C LEU A 143 6.99 -0.13 -4.92
N ARG A 144 5.87 0.13 -4.26
CA ARG A 144 4.96 1.24 -4.57
C ARG A 144 5.65 2.60 -4.37
N GLU A 145 6.33 2.79 -3.26
CA GLU A 145 7.08 4.01 -2.98
C GLU A 145 8.22 4.24 -3.97
N CYS A 146 8.88 3.16 -4.41
CA CYS A 146 9.90 3.23 -5.47
C CYS A 146 9.32 3.44 -6.88
N GLY A 147 8.00 3.32 -7.10
CA GLY A 147 7.34 3.66 -8.36
C GLY A 147 6.80 2.50 -9.19
N VAL A 148 6.83 1.26 -8.69
CA VAL A 148 6.13 0.14 -9.35
C VAL A 148 4.62 0.38 -9.27
N ARG A 149 3.94 0.39 -10.42
CA ARG A 149 2.55 0.85 -10.52
C ARG A 149 1.53 -0.19 -10.08
N ASP A 150 1.71 -1.44 -10.48
CA ASP A 150 0.79 -2.55 -10.17
C ASP A 150 1.49 -3.57 -9.26
N VAL A 151 1.31 -3.36 -7.96
CA VAL A 151 1.80 -4.29 -6.93
C VAL A 151 0.62 -4.75 -6.11
N ARG A 152 0.44 -6.07 -6.00
CA ARG A 152 -0.67 -6.68 -5.25
C ARG A 152 -0.13 -7.66 -4.21
N VAL A 153 -0.86 -7.81 -3.12
CA VAL A 153 -0.55 -8.79 -2.07
C VAL A 153 -1.58 -9.90 -2.10
N VAL A 154 -1.13 -11.15 -1.97
CA VAL A 154 -2.04 -12.30 -1.88
C VAL A 154 -2.77 -12.28 -0.54
N ASN A 155 -4.09 -12.27 -0.57
CA ASN A 155 -4.95 -12.25 0.62
C ASN A 155 -4.77 -13.51 1.45
N GLY A 156 -4.15 -13.38 2.63
CA GLY A 156 -3.82 -14.49 3.52
C GLY A 156 -2.54 -15.26 3.15
N GLY A 157 -1.74 -14.75 2.20
CA GLY A 157 -0.41 -15.26 1.86
C GLY A 157 -0.37 -16.72 1.42
N TRP A 158 0.76 -17.38 1.65
CA TRP A 158 0.98 -18.79 1.27
C TRP A 158 -0.01 -19.76 1.91
N ALA A 159 -0.38 -19.52 3.15
CA ALA A 159 -1.33 -20.37 3.87
C ALA A 159 -2.69 -20.51 3.14
N GLN A 160 -3.12 -19.45 2.44
CA GLN A 160 -4.34 -19.45 1.64
C GLN A 160 -4.07 -19.79 0.16
N LEU A 161 -2.90 -19.45 -0.36
CA LEU A 161 -2.54 -19.69 -1.75
C LEU A 161 -2.26 -21.16 -2.03
N CYS A 162 -1.46 -21.82 -1.20
CA CYS A 162 -1.01 -23.19 -1.43
C CYS A 162 -2.18 -24.19 -1.64
N PRO A 163 -3.25 -24.19 -0.81
CA PRO A 163 -4.40 -25.06 -1.02
C PRO A 163 -5.20 -24.75 -2.29
N ALA A 164 -5.12 -23.54 -2.82
CA ALA A 164 -5.81 -23.12 -4.03
C ALA A 164 -5.05 -23.47 -5.32
N LEU A 165 -3.74 -23.73 -5.22
CA LEU A 165 -2.90 -24.05 -6.37
C LEU A 165 -3.13 -25.50 -6.84
N ASP A 166 -3.09 -25.71 -8.16
CA ASP A 166 -2.85 -27.04 -8.72
C ASP A 166 -1.49 -27.56 -8.20
N PRO A 167 -1.37 -28.80 -7.71
CA PRO A 167 -0.10 -29.33 -7.20
C PRO A 167 1.09 -29.18 -8.15
N ARG A 168 0.84 -29.16 -9.47
CA ARG A 168 1.88 -28.92 -10.50
C ARG A 168 2.45 -27.48 -10.46
N LEU A 169 1.74 -26.56 -9.82
CA LEU A 169 2.14 -25.16 -9.63
C LEU A 169 2.87 -24.94 -8.29
N VAL A 170 3.08 -26.00 -7.51
CA VAL A 170 3.91 -25.98 -6.31
C VAL A 170 5.28 -26.55 -6.66
N GLN A 171 6.33 -25.79 -6.44
CA GLN A 171 7.71 -26.14 -6.80
C GLN A 171 8.64 -26.06 -5.59
N THR A 172 9.75 -26.81 -5.69
CA THR A 172 10.84 -26.81 -4.71
C THR A 172 12.15 -26.28 -5.30
N ARG A 173 12.15 -25.97 -6.57
CA ARG A 173 13.29 -25.45 -7.32
C ARG A 173 13.05 -23.99 -7.66
N SER A 174 13.99 -23.15 -7.28
CA SER A 174 13.97 -21.74 -7.70
C SER A 174 13.88 -21.62 -9.22
N PRO A 175 13.15 -20.61 -9.71
CA PRO A 175 13.12 -20.34 -11.15
C PRO A 175 14.53 -20.06 -11.69
N ASP A 176 14.70 -20.28 -12.99
CA ASP A 176 15.92 -19.88 -13.69
C ASP A 176 16.16 -18.38 -13.51
N GLU A 177 17.42 -17.94 -13.68
CA GLU A 177 17.79 -16.53 -13.48
C GLU A 177 16.89 -15.60 -14.30
N PHE A 178 16.36 -14.59 -13.63
CA PHE A 178 15.60 -13.53 -14.29
C PHE A 178 16.54 -12.62 -15.06
N VAL A 179 16.11 -12.17 -16.22
CA VAL A 179 16.84 -11.17 -16.96
C VAL A 179 16.68 -9.82 -16.26
N PRO A 180 17.73 -9.23 -15.70
CA PRO A 180 17.63 -7.92 -15.06
C PRO A 180 17.09 -6.86 -16.02
N THR A 181 16.23 -6.00 -15.51
CA THR A 181 15.67 -4.86 -16.25
C THR A 181 16.30 -3.56 -15.77
N ARG A 182 16.07 -2.49 -16.53
CA ARG A 182 16.31 -1.13 -16.05
C ARG A 182 15.07 -0.65 -15.32
N PHE A 183 15.22 -0.35 -14.05
CA PHE A 183 14.19 0.30 -13.23
C PHE A 183 14.72 1.63 -12.72
N ALA A 184 13.92 2.68 -12.78
CA ALA A 184 14.23 4.00 -12.24
C ALA A 184 13.35 4.27 -11.03
N ALA A 185 13.89 4.01 -9.84
CA ALA A 185 13.16 4.28 -8.60
C ALA A 185 12.91 5.79 -8.44
N ARG A 186 11.75 6.14 -7.90
CA ARG A 186 11.39 7.52 -7.55
C ARG A 186 11.57 7.78 -6.06
N GLU A 187 11.62 9.05 -5.68
CA GLU A 187 11.53 9.46 -4.26
C GLU A 187 10.18 9.03 -3.68
N PRO A 188 10.16 8.52 -2.43
CA PRO A 188 8.93 8.13 -1.76
C PRO A 188 8.03 9.33 -1.48
N SER A 189 6.71 9.18 -1.67
CA SER A 189 5.71 10.25 -1.52
C SER A 189 4.86 10.12 -0.25
N ASP A 190 4.58 8.89 0.20
CA ASP A 190 3.66 8.62 1.30
C ASP A 190 4.37 8.25 2.62
N VAL A 191 5.68 8.54 2.69
CA VAL A 191 6.51 8.32 3.88
C VAL A 191 6.59 9.59 4.70
N VAL A 192 6.01 9.54 5.90
CA VAL A 192 6.08 10.63 6.89
C VAL A 192 7.43 10.58 7.61
N THR A 193 8.09 11.72 7.72
CA THR A 193 9.33 11.89 8.50
C THR A 193 9.02 12.06 9.99
N ARG A 194 10.03 11.86 10.84
CA ARG A 194 9.92 12.12 12.29
C ARG A 194 9.50 13.56 12.59
N GLU A 195 10.08 14.52 11.90
CA GLU A 195 9.79 15.94 12.11
C GLU A 195 8.35 16.31 11.67
N GLU A 196 7.86 15.68 10.60
CA GLU A 196 6.47 15.83 10.20
C GLU A 196 5.52 15.21 11.21
N LEU A 197 5.83 14.01 11.74
CA LEU A 197 4.99 13.38 12.76
C LEU A 197 4.97 14.19 14.06
N LYS A 198 6.09 14.82 14.46
CA LYS A 198 6.13 15.76 15.60
C LYS A 198 5.12 16.90 15.40
N ARG A 199 5.13 17.53 14.21
CA ARG A 199 4.18 18.61 13.89
C ARG A 199 2.73 18.12 13.91
N ILE A 200 2.46 16.99 13.23
CA ILE A 200 1.12 16.37 13.19
C ILE A 200 0.61 16.08 14.61
N SER A 201 1.47 15.57 15.49
CA SER A 201 1.13 15.27 16.88
C SER A 201 0.76 16.51 17.69
N LEU A 202 1.43 17.64 17.44
CA LEU A 202 1.14 18.92 18.10
C LEU A 202 -0.13 19.59 17.54
N ASP A 203 -0.23 19.67 16.21
CA ASP A 203 -1.26 20.45 15.51
C ASP A 203 -2.56 19.68 15.32
N ARG A 204 -2.55 18.35 15.54
CA ARG A 204 -3.71 17.45 15.36
C ARG A 204 -4.33 17.53 13.96
N THR A 205 -3.53 17.87 12.96
CA THR A 205 -3.98 18.04 11.56
C THR A 205 -4.36 16.73 10.88
N ARG A 206 -3.84 15.61 11.38
CA ARG A 206 -4.12 14.26 10.88
C ARG A 206 -4.40 13.30 12.04
N ALA A 207 -5.16 12.24 11.80
CA ALA A 207 -5.25 11.15 12.76
C ALA A 207 -3.91 10.41 12.84
N ILE A 208 -3.48 10.03 14.04
CA ILE A 208 -2.28 9.22 14.26
C ILE A 208 -2.74 7.87 14.81
N ILE A 209 -2.32 6.78 14.15
CA ILE A 209 -2.76 5.43 14.51
C ILE A 209 -1.56 4.55 14.82
N ASP A 210 -1.51 4.04 16.03
CA ASP A 210 -0.58 3.01 16.46
C ASP A 210 -1.16 1.62 16.15
N VAL A 211 -0.51 0.90 15.23
CA VAL A 211 -0.96 -0.44 14.85
C VAL A 211 -0.17 -1.57 15.52
N ARG A 212 0.56 -1.25 16.61
CA ARG A 212 1.21 -2.23 17.47
C ARG A 212 0.16 -3.00 18.29
N THR A 213 0.60 -3.89 19.15
CA THR A 213 -0.29 -4.54 20.11
C THR A 213 -0.76 -3.55 21.16
N ALA A 214 -1.88 -3.86 21.83
CA ALA A 214 -2.40 -3.03 22.92
C ALA A 214 -1.39 -2.89 24.08
N ASP A 215 -0.58 -3.92 24.30
CA ASP A 215 0.43 -3.90 25.36
C ASP A 215 1.61 -2.98 24.99
N GLU A 216 2.07 -3.01 23.74
CA GLU A 216 3.09 -2.08 23.22
C GLU A 216 2.61 -0.62 23.29
N TYR A 217 1.32 -0.38 23.08
CA TYR A 217 0.71 0.95 23.12
C TYR A 217 0.64 1.50 24.56
N LYS A 218 0.26 0.67 25.55
CA LYS A 218 -0.02 1.05 26.94
C LYS A 218 1.22 1.31 27.80
N ALA A 219 2.41 1.32 27.24
CA ALA A 219 3.63 1.47 28.03
C ALA A 219 3.93 0.28 28.97
N GLY A 220 3.90 -0.93 28.44
CA GLY A 220 4.45 -2.09 29.14
C GLY A 220 5.96 -1.95 29.34
N GLU A 221 6.53 -2.66 30.30
CA GLU A 221 7.98 -2.69 30.59
C GLU A 221 8.78 -3.04 29.33
N ASP A 222 9.27 -2.04 28.62
CA ASP A 222 10.19 -2.25 27.51
C ASP A 222 11.63 -2.09 28.04
N LYS A 223 12.39 -3.18 28.00
CA LYS A 223 13.74 -3.38 28.52
C LYS A 223 14.71 -2.24 28.12
N GLY A 224 14.63 -1.11 28.85
CA GLY A 224 15.54 0.01 28.71
C GLY A 224 15.26 0.96 27.53
N ARG A 225 14.14 0.83 26.83
CA ARG A 225 13.65 1.82 25.85
C ARG A 225 12.55 2.69 26.45
N ARG A 226 12.39 3.89 25.89
CA ARG A 226 11.24 4.72 26.25
C ARG A 226 9.96 4.03 25.78
N SER A 227 9.05 3.79 26.70
CA SER A 227 7.77 3.09 26.46
C SER A 227 6.62 4.07 26.31
N GLY A 228 5.48 3.61 25.77
CA GLY A 228 4.31 4.43 25.45
C GLY A 228 4.10 4.58 23.95
N HIS A 229 3.45 5.65 23.57
CA HIS A 229 3.06 5.91 22.19
C HIS A 229 3.28 7.40 21.80
N VAL A 230 3.12 7.69 20.51
CA VAL A 230 3.16 9.07 19.99
C VAL A 230 1.97 9.85 20.56
N PRO A 231 2.15 11.04 21.16
CA PRO A 231 1.05 11.77 21.77
C PRO A 231 -0.14 11.97 20.83
N GLY A 232 -1.32 11.56 21.32
CA GLY A 232 -2.57 11.64 20.58
C GLY A 232 -2.78 10.57 19.53
N ALA A 233 -1.94 9.54 19.51
CA ALA A 233 -2.20 8.38 18.69
C ALA A 233 -3.35 7.53 19.27
N ALA A 234 -4.21 6.99 18.39
CA ALA A 234 -5.19 5.97 18.77
C ALA A 234 -4.62 4.56 18.52
N SER A 235 -5.02 3.60 19.35
CA SER A 235 -4.60 2.20 19.20
C SER A 235 -5.55 1.42 18.30
N VAL A 236 -5.06 0.95 17.16
CA VAL A 236 -5.78 0.03 16.26
C VAL A 236 -4.84 -1.12 15.89
N PRO A 237 -4.74 -2.16 16.73
CA PRO A 237 -3.83 -3.28 16.50
C PRO A 237 -4.02 -3.94 15.14
N HIS A 238 -2.95 -4.08 14.37
CA HIS A 238 -2.98 -4.62 13.00
C HIS A 238 -3.68 -5.98 12.89
N LYS A 239 -3.59 -6.83 13.91
CA LYS A 239 -4.26 -8.13 13.93
C LYS A 239 -5.78 -8.04 13.85
N GLN A 240 -6.38 -6.91 14.27
CA GLN A 240 -7.82 -6.70 14.14
C GLN A 240 -8.28 -6.56 12.69
N MET A 241 -7.38 -6.27 11.76
CA MET A 241 -7.67 -6.17 10.32
C MET A 241 -7.68 -7.53 9.63
N ILE A 242 -7.30 -8.61 10.34
CA ILE A 242 -7.27 -9.98 9.84
C ILE A 242 -8.47 -10.74 10.42
N ALA A 243 -9.23 -11.43 9.56
CA ALA A 243 -10.32 -12.29 9.96
C ALA A 243 -9.78 -13.66 10.49
N GLU A 244 -10.63 -14.44 11.13
CA GLU A 244 -10.28 -15.79 11.59
C GLU A 244 -9.82 -16.73 10.47
N SER A 245 -10.28 -16.47 9.23
CA SER A 245 -9.82 -17.17 8.03
C SER A 245 -8.35 -16.92 7.69
N GLY A 246 -7.69 -15.93 8.31
CA GLY A 246 -6.36 -15.47 7.95
C GLY A 246 -6.32 -14.45 6.80
N ARG A 247 -7.46 -14.15 6.17
CA ARG A 247 -7.61 -13.11 5.14
C ARG A 247 -7.88 -11.74 5.76
N LEU A 248 -7.76 -10.68 4.97
CA LEU A 248 -8.24 -9.36 5.38
C LEU A 248 -9.74 -9.42 5.70
N ARG A 249 -10.15 -8.65 6.69
CA ARG A 249 -11.57 -8.36 6.92
C ARG A 249 -12.16 -7.60 5.74
N SER A 250 -13.48 -7.54 5.70
CA SER A 250 -14.18 -6.77 4.66
C SER A 250 -13.77 -5.29 4.67
N PRO A 251 -13.84 -4.60 3.53
CA PRO A 251 -13.59 -3.16 3.46
C PRO A 251 -14.39 -2.35 4.50
N GLU A 252 -15.64 -2.75 4.76
CA GLU A 252 -16.53 -2.11 5.74
C GLU A 252 -16.00 -2.26 7.17
N GLU A 253 -15.57 -3.48 7.55
CA GLU A 253 -15.00 -3.73 8.88
C GLU A 253 -13.70 -2.99 9.08
N ILE A 254 -12.83 -2.94 8.05
CA ILE A 254 -11.57 -2.19 8.10
C ILE A 254 -11.84 -0.69 8.26
N ARG A 255 -12.77 -0.11 7.49
CA ARG A 255 -13.18 1.29 7.66
C ARG A 255 -13.68 1.57 9.09
N ALA A 256 -14.47 0.66 9.64
CA ALA A 256 -14.96 0.81 11.02
C ALA A 256 -13.82 0.78 12.06
N LEU A 257 -12.79 -0.04 11.87
CA LEU A 257 -11.60 -0.05 12.73
C LEU A 257 -10.85 1.28 12.68
N PHE A 258 -10.65 1.82 11.49
CA PHE A 258 -9.99 3.12 11.30
C PHE A 258 -10.83 4.26 11.88
N ALA A 259 -12.14 4.27 11.66
CA ALA A 259 -13.05 5.26 12.25
C ALA A 259 -13.01 5.21 13.79
N GLY A 260 -12.97 4.00 14.40
CA GLY A 260 -12.75 3.83 15.84
C GLY A 260 -11.42 4.39 16.32
N GLY A 261 -10.41 4.48 15.45
CA GLY A 261 -9.12 5.14 15.68
C GLY A 261 -9.14 6.65 15.44
N GLY A 262 -10.30 7.25 15.22
CA GLY A 262 -10.45 8.70 15.02
C GLY A 262 -10.18 9.16 13.60
N THR A 263 -10.17 8.25 12.60
CA THR A 263 -10.19 8.63 11.21
C THR A 263 -11.64 8.78 10.76
N GLU A 264 -11.97 9.90 10.17
CA GLU A 264 -13.19 10.08 9.39
C GLU A 264 -12.90 9.79 7.91
N PRO A 265 -13.90 9.50 7.08
CA PRO A 265 -13.68 9.11 5.68
C PRO A 265 -12.78 10.07 4.89
N ASP A 266 -12.83 11.36 5.21
CA ASP A 266 -12.08 12.42 4.53
C ASP A 266 -10.93 12.98 5.38
N ARG A 267 -10.64 12.37 6.55
CA ARG A 267 -9.55 12.85 7.42
C ARG A 267 -8.27 12.09 7.14
N PRO A 268 -7.20 12.75 6.69
CA PRO A 268 -5.92 12.12 6.50
C PRO A 268 -5.40 11.45 7.77
N ALA A 269 -4.72 10.33 7.63
CA ALA A 269 -4.16 9.58 8.74
C ALA A 269 -2.67 9.29 8.55
N VAL A 270 -1.97 9.06 9.65
CA VAL A 270 -0.63 8.51 9.68
C VAL A 270 -0.64 7.24 10.50
N VAL A 271 -0.19 6.15 9.93
CA VAL A 271 -0.03 4.87 10.64
C VAL A 271 1.43 4.63 10.99
N TYR A 272 1.69 4.06 12.14
CA TYR A 272 3.03 3.63 12.56
C TYR A 272 2.96 2.35 13.39
N CYS A 273 4.13 1.68 13.52
CA CYS A 273 4.25 0.49 14.38
C CYS A 273 5.59 0.49 15.14
N GLN A 274 6.31 -0.63 15.20
CA GLN A 274 7.65 -0.67 15.79
C GLN A 274 8.76 -0.41 14.75
N SER A 275 8.62 -0.95 13.53
CA SER A 275 9.69 -0.97 12.52
C SER A 275 9.22 -0.88 11.07
N GLY A 276 7.98 -0.45 10.83
CA GLY A 276 7.41 -0.17 9.51
C GLY A 276 6.56 -1.29 8.87
N GLY A 277 6.80 -2.58 9.17
CA GLY A 277 6.09 -3.67 8.47
C GLY A 277 4.60 -3.75 8.77
N ARG A 278 4.21 -3.70 10.05
CA ARG A 278 2.80 -3.66 10.47
C ARG A 278 2.10 -2.37 10.02
N ALA A 279 2.85 -1.26 9.93
CA ALA A 279 2.35 0.01 9.40
C ALA A 279 2.10 -0.08 7.89
N ALA A 280 3.02 -0.68 7.13
CA ALA A 280 2.81 -0.97 5.71
C ALA A 280 1.60 -1.88 5.47
N PHE A 281 1.39 -2.90 6.32
CA PHE A 281 0.19 -3.74 6.29
C PHE A 281 -1.09 -2.94 6.58
N ALA A 282 -1.08 -2.04 7.55
CA ALA A 282 -2.23 -1.19 7.84
C ALA A 282 -2.54 -0.23 6.69
N ALA A 283 -1.53 0.31 6.01
CA ALA A 283 -1.70 1.12 4.80
C ALA A 283 -2.29 0.29 3.64
N LEU A 284 -1.82 -0.95 3.43
CA LEU A 284 -2.40 -1.88 2.46
C LEU A 284 -3.88 -2.15 2.76
N ALA A 285 -4.21 -2.45 4.02
CA ALA A 285 -5.58 -2.71 4.45
C ALA A 285 -6.48 -1.47 4.27
N ALA A 286 -5.97 -0.28 4.58
CA ALA A 286 -6.65 0.98 4.38
C ALA A 286 -6.96 1.22 2.88
N GLU A 287 -5.97 1.05 2.01
CA GLU A 287 -6.15 1.21 0.55
C GLU A 287 -7.14 0.16 0.00
N HIS A 288 -7.06 -1.09 0.46
CA HIS A 288 -8.05 -2.13 0.13
C HIS A 288 -9.47 -1.72 0.55
N ALA A 289 -9.61 -1.03 1.67
CA ALA A 289 -10.88 -0.52 2.18
C ALA A 289 -11.34 0.80 1.52
N GLY A 290 -10.55 1.36 0.59
CA GLY A 290 -10.86 2.62 -0.08
C GLY A 290 -10.48 3.87 0.71
N LEU A 291 -9.67 3.75 1.75
CA LEU A 291 -9.10 4.86 2.51
C LEU A 291 -7.78 5.29 1.86
N HIS A 292 -7.78 6.37 1.09
CA HIS A 292 -6.64 6.74 0.24
C HIS A 292 -5.65 7.72 0.88
N ASP A 293 -6.03 8.43 1.93
CA ASP A 293 -5.20 9.44 2.59
C ASP A 293 -4.51 8.89 3.85
N VAL A 294 -3.94 7.69 3.75
CA VAL A 294 -3.21 7.04 4.83
C VAL A 294 -1.72 6.97 4.50
N SER A 295 -0.92 7.81 5.14
CA SER A 295 0.54 7.82 5.02
C SER A 295 1.20 6.99 6.11
N VAL A 296 2.45 6.62 5.90
CA VAL A 296 3.19 5.73 6.82
C VAL A 296 4.38 6.46 7.45
N TYR A 297 4.43 6.54 8.77
CA TYR A 297 5.67 6.81 9.46
C TYR A 297 6.50 5.51 9.53
N TYR A 298 7.29 5.29 8.47
CA TYR A 298 7.93 4.00 8.21
C TYR A 298 8.99 3.63 9.25
N MET A 299 9.76 4.61 9.75
CA MET A 299 10.78 4.40 10.76
C MET A 299 10.18 4.04 12.12
N SER A 300 8.95 4.46 12.40
CA SER A 300 8.10 4.02 13.50
C SER A 300 8.71 4.25 14.89
N MET A 301 8.22 3.54 15.92
CA MET A 301 8.71 3.68 17.30
C MET A 301 10.19 3.37 17.46
N GLY A 302 10.77 2.57 16.57
CA GLY A 302 12.20 2.31 16.58
C GLY A 302 13.06 3.57 16.45
N GLU A 303 12.62 4.55 15.66
CA GLU A 303 13.25 5.86 15.54
C GLU A 303 12.72 6.85 16.59
N TRP A 304 11.41 6.91 16.78
CA TRP A 304 10.76 7.85 17.67
C TRP A 304 11.24 7.74 19.12
N SER A 305 11.26 6.51 19.65
CA SER A 305 11.67 6.27 21.03
C SER A 305 13.17 6.43 21.26
N ALA A 306 14.00 6.35 20.22
CA ALA A 306 15.43 6.56 20.30
C ALA A 306 15.82 8.04 20.42
N ASP A 307 14.97 8.96 20.00
CA ASP A 307 15.20 10.40 20.08
C ASP A 307 14.57 10.99 21.36
N PRO A 308 15.40 11.46 22.33
CA PRO A 308 14.88 12.07 23.57
C PRO A 308 13.98 13.30 23.34
N SER A 309 14.12 13.97 22.22
CA SER A 309 13.32 15.16 21.87
C SER A 309 11.90 14.81 21.37
N CYS A 310 11.62 13.54 21.08
CA CYS A 310 10.29 13.07 20.72
C CYS A 310 9.45 12.88 21.98
N PRO A 311 8.28 13.51 22.11
CA PRO A 311 7.41 13.33 23.27
C PRO A 311 6.81 11.91 23.28
N MET A 312 6.49 11.41 24.48
CA MET A 312 5.82 10.12 24.71
C MET A 312 4.58 10.34 25.57
N GLU A 313 3.54 9.59 25.28
CA GLU A 313 2.31 9.50 26.07
C GLU A 313 2.06 8.07 26.54
#